data_8da96a4ff767e48414e6dab4dbef53e8
#
_entry.id   8da96a4ff767e48414e6dab4dbef53e8
#
_cell.length_a   1.000
_cell.length_b   1.000
_cell.length_c   1.000
_cell.angle_alpha   90.00
_cell.angle_beta   90.00
_cell.angle_gamma   90.00
#
_symmetry.space_group_name_H-M   'P 1'
#
loop_
_entity.id
_entity.type
_entity.pdbx_description
1 polymer ?
#
loop_
_entity_poly.entity_id
_entity_poly.type
_entity_poly.pdbx_seq_one_letter_code
_entity_poly.pdbx_strand_id
1 'polypeptide(L)'
;FAMGSGPARAVVRAEKELYEELGYEDPGDVAVLCLETNTPPSAEIADYIAERAGVKAEKLTLLAAPTACLVGSVQVVARVVETGLHKLHEIGFDLHKIISGSGTCPLPPIAKSDIRAIGRTNDAILYGGQVYYTVDAEDEELEELIPKVPASTSSDYGAPFYDTFKGYDYDFYKIDPLLFSPAEIFVNNVKSGRTFHAGAVNVDVLKQSFLG
;
A
#
# COMPACT_ATOMS: atom_id res chain seq x y z
N PHE A 1 7.94 1.09 19.07
CA PHE A 1 7.84 0.77 17.65
C PHE A 1 6.59 1.41 17.05
N ALA A 2 6.71 2.00 15.87
CA ALA A 2 5.61 2.50 15.07
C ALA A 2 5.95 2.31 13.58
N MET A 3 4.95 2.04 12.76
CA MET A 3 5.14 2.09 11.32
C MET A 3 5.14 3.55 10.87
N GLY A 4 6.08 3.91 9.99
CA GLY A 4 6.23 5.26 9.47
C GLY A 4 5.99 5.30 7.96
N SER A 5 5.19 6.25 7.52
CA SER A 5 4.88 6.50 6.10
C SER A 5 4.91 8.00 5.79
N GLY A 6 4.78 8.36 4.53
CA GLY A 6 4.68 9.74 4.11
C GLY A 6 5.96 10.33 3.50
N PRO A 7 5.95 11.62 3.14
CA PRO A 7 6.98 12.26 2.32
C PRO A 7 8.40 12.18 2.87
N ALA A 8 8.58 12.12 4.20
CA ALA A 8 9.92 11.99 4.79
C ALA A 8 10.68 10.74 4.30
N ARG A 9 9.98 9.68 3.89
CA ARG A 9 10.60 8.48 3.30
C ARG A 9 11.26 8.78 1.95
N ALA A 10 10.66 9.66 1.15
CA ALA A 10 11.25 10.13 -0.10
C ALA A 10 12.48 11.00 0.15
N VAL A 11 12.41 11.93 1.13
CA VAL A 11 13.55 12.79 1.51
C VAL A 11 14.78 11.96 1.89
N VAL A 12 14.59 10.87 2.65
CA VAL A 12 15.70 9.99 3.08
C VAL A 12 15.99 8.87 2.09
N ARG A 13 15.20 8.74 1.02
CA ARG A 13 15.28 7.63 0.06
C ARG A 13 15.26 6.27 0.77
N ALA A 14 14.23 6.06 1.61
CA ALA A 14 14.15 4.90 2.50
C ALA A 14 14.22 3.56 1.74
N GLU A 15 13.60 3.50 0.56
CA GLU A 15 13.69 2.41 -0.40
C GLU A 15 14.71 2.75 -1.49
N LYS A 16 15.98 2.73 -1.15
CA LYS A 16 17.07 3.27 -1.98
C LYS A 16 17.06 2.73 -3.41
N GLU A 17 16.91 1.42 -3.58
CA GLU A 17 16.91 0.76 -4.89
C GLU A 17 15.76 1.25 -5.77
N LEU A 18 14.56 1.39 -5.21
CA LEU A 18 13.39 1.91 -5.93
C LEU A 18 13.59 3.38 -6.34
N TYR A 19 14.13 4.22 -5.45
CA TYR A 19 14.38 5.63 -5.78
C TYR A 19 15.49 5.78 -6.84
N GLU A 20 16.50 4.91 -6.84
CA GLU A 20 17.54 4.86 -7.88
C GLU A 20 16.96 4.43 -9.23
N GLU A 21 16.10 3.40 -9.26
CA GLU A 21 15.41 2.94 -10.46
C GLU A 21 14.51 4.02 -11.06
N LEU A 22 13.71 4.69 -10.22
CA LEU A 22 12.82 5.77 -10.66
C LEU A 22 13.56 7.08 -11.00
N GLY A 23 14.84 7.22 -10.64
CA GLY A 23 15.61 8.44 -10.83
C GLY A 23 15.04 9.63 -10.03
N TYR A 24 14.31 9.36 -8.92
CA TYR A 24 13.63 10.41 -8.15
C TYR A 24 14.47 10.86 -6.96
N GLU A 25 14.59 12.18 -6.80
CA GLU A 25 15.18 12.85 -5.64
C GLU A 25 14.21 13.92 -5.11
N ASP A 26 14.02 13.94 -3.79
CA ASP A 26 13.28 15.00 -3.13
C ASP A 26 14.30 16.00 -2.52
N PRO A 27 14.43 17.21 -3.10
CA PRO A 27 15.36 18.23 -2.60
C PRO A 27 14.78 19.02 -1.43
N GLY A 28 13.67 18.58 -0.85
CA GLY A 28 12.95 19.31 0.21
C GLY A 28 13.79 19.53 1.45
N ASP A 29 13.62 20.71 2.06
CA ASP A 29 14.21 21.08 3.34
C ASP A 29 13.22 20.93 4.52
N VAL A 30 12.04 20.36 4.24
CA VAL A 30 10.99 19.99 5.21
C VAL A 30 10.71 18.50 5.12
N ALA A 31 10.38 17.89 6.26
CA ALA A 31 10.00 16.49 6.32
C ALA A 31 8.65 16.31 7.01
N VAL A 32 7.81 15.45 6.45
CA VAL A 32 6.52 15.06 7.04
C VAL A 32 6.49 13.54 7.15
N LEU A 33 6.32 13.02 8.36
CA LEU A 33 6.20 11.58 8.62
C LEU A 33 4.89 11.29 9.34
N CYS A 34 4.15 10.32 8.84
CA CYS A 34 2.97 9.77 9.48
C CYS A 34 3.35 8.53 10.29
N LEU A 35 3.05 8.53 11.58
CA LEU A 35 3.33 7.42 12.48
C LEU A 35 2.04 6.71 12.87
N GLU A 36 2.01 5.42 12.67
CA GLU A 36 0.92 4.56 13.09
C GLU A 36 1.16 4.13 14.55
N THR A 37 0.60 4.90 15.47
CA THR A 37 0.83 4.73 16.90
C THR A 37 -0.28 5.35 17.75
N ASN A 38 -0.52 4.76 18.92
CA ASN A 38 -1.42 5.28 19.95
C ASN A 38 -0.76 6.33 20.86
N THR A 39 0.55 6.50 20.78
CA THR A 39 1.32 7.39 21.66
C THR A 39 2.02 8.47 20.82
N PRO A 40 1.81 9.75 21.10
CA PRO A 40 2.57 10.80 20.45
C PRO A 40 4.08 10.58 20.62
N PRO A 41 4.90 10.82 19.57
CA PRO A 41 6.35 10.69 19.67
C PRO A 41 6.94 11.68 20.68
N SER A 42 7.97 11.24 21.43
CA SER A 42 8.72 12.14 22.32
C SER A 42 9.59 13.11 21.52
N ALA A 43 10.11 14.17 22.21
CA ALA A 43 11.08 15.08 21.61
C ALA A 43 12.32 14.36 21.09
N GLU A 44 12.84 13.37 21.85
CA GLU A 44 13.99 12.56 21.45
C GLU A 44 13.75 11.79 20.15
N ILE A 45 12.52 11.24 19.96
CA ILE A 45 12.16 10.57 18.72
C ILE A 45 12.03 11.59 17.57
N ALA A 46 11.50 12.78 17.83
CA ALA A 46 11.42 13.84 16.84
C ALA A 46 12.81 14.30 16.39
N ASP A 47 13.72 14.53 17.34
CA ASP A 47 15.11 14.90 17.05
C ASP A 47 15.83 13.81 16.24
N TYR A 48 15.67 12.55 16.61
CA TYR A 48 16.22 11.42 15.87
C TYR A 48 15.73 11.36 14.42
N ILE A 49 14.41 11.58 14.21
CA ILE A 49 13.82 11.56 12.87
C ILE A 49 14.31 12.77 12.05
N ALA A 50 14.39 13.97 12.66
CA ALA A 50 14.89 15.17 12.01
C ALA A 50 16.34 15.02 11.55
N GLU A 51 17.21 14.47 12.43
CA GLU A 51 18.60 14.18 12.10
C GLU A 51 18.71 13.21 10.91
N ARG A 52 17.94 12.12 10.92
CA ARG A 52 17.96 11.14 9.83
C ARG A 52 17.39 11.69 8.54
N ALA A 53 16.42 12.58 8.61
CA ALA A 53 15.86 13.27 7.45
C ALA A 53 16.75 14.40 6.93
N GLY A 54 17.82 14.76 7.65
CA GLY A 54 18.70 15.87 7.29
C GLY A 54 18.03 17.25 7.38
N VAL A 55 16.96 17.37 8.16
CA VAL A 55 16.21 18.63 8.34
C VAL A 55 16.36 19.14 9.76
N LYS A 56 16.12 20.44 9.96
CA LYS A 56 16.05 21.00 11.32
C LYS A 56 14.76 20.54 12.00
N ALA A 57 14.75 20.40 13.32
CA ALA A 57 13.59 19.96 14.09
C ALA A 57 12.34 20.81 13.86
N GLU A 58 12.49 22.12 13.70
CA GLU A 58 11.38 23.03 13.37
C GLU A 58 10.79 22.85 11.96
N LYS A 59 11.47 22.09 11.10
CA LYS A 59 11.06 21.75 9.74
C LYS A 59 10.50 20.31 9.63
N LEU A 60 10.43 19.60 10.74
CA LEU A 60 9.83 18.26 10.83
C LEU A 60 8.38 18.39 11.33
N THR A 61 7.47 17.73 10.62
CA THR A 61 6.09 17.53 11.06
C THR A 61 5.83 16.04 11.26
N LEU A 62 5.43 15.65 12.46
CA LEU A 62 5.03 14.30 12.79
C LEU A 62 3.51 14.24 12.99
N LEU A 63 2.85 13.39 12.22
CA LEU A 63 1.44 13.07 12.37
C LEU A 63 1.34 11.70 13.02
N ALA A 64 0.55 11.56 14.08
CA ALA A 64 0.39 10.28 14.79
C ALA A 64 -1.09 9.93 14.92
N ALA A 65 -1.43 8.71 14.54
CA ALA A 65 -2.78 8.17 14.71
C ALA A 65 -2.73 6.66 14.91
N PRO A 66 -3.61 6.07 15.74
CA PRO A 66 -3.73 4.62 15.82
C PRO A 66 -4.35 4.06 14.54
N THR A 67 -4.07 2.80 14.23
CA THR A 67 -4.72 2.09 13.12
C THR A 67 -6.22 1.96 13.35
N ALA A 68 -6.62 1.68 14.60
CA ALA A 68 -8.03 1.52 15.00
C ALA A 68 -8.77 2.85 15.14
N CYS A 69 -8.69 3.72 14.13
CA CYS A 69 -9.44 4.96 14.03
C CYS A 69 -9.80 5.26 12.57
N LEU A 70 -10.67 6.26 12.36
CA LEU A 70 -11.08 6.64 11.00
C LEU A 70 -9.90 7.08 10.13
N VAL A 71 -9.02 7.92 10.69
CA VAL A 71 -7.82 8.41 9.97
C VAL A 71 -6.89 7.25 9.63
N GLY A 72 -6.64 6.33 10.58
CA GLY A 72 -5.84 5.12 10.36
C GLY A 72 -6.42 4.24 9.26
N SER A 73 -7.74 4.05 9.25
CA SER A 73 -8.40 3.27 8.19
C SER A 73 -8.30 3.96 6.83
N VAL A 74 -8.57 5.26 6.75
CA VAL A 74 -8.52 6.03 5.50
C VAL A 74 -7.11 6.02 4.91
N GLN A 75 -6.08 6.25 5.72
CA GLN A 75 -4.69 6.31 5.23
C GLN A 75 -4.22 4.99 4.60
N VAL A 76 -4.69 3.84 5.09
CA VAL A 76 -4.34 2.54 4.50
C VAL A 76 -5.09 2.33 3.18
N VAL A 77 -6.43 2.47 3.18
CA VAL A 77 -7.23 2.18 1.98
C VAL A 77 -6.99 3.19 0.85
N ALA A 78 -6.59 4.42 1.16
CA ALA A 78 -6.21 5.44 0.17
C ALA A 78 -4.97 5.04 -0.67
N ARG A 79 -4.16 4.09 -0.18
CA ARG A 79 -2.98 3.58 -0.89
C ARG A 79 -3.27 2.44 -1.86
N VAL A 80 -4.53 2.18 -2.19
CA VAL A 80 -4.90 1.09 -3.10
C VAL A 80 -4.20 1.19 -4.47
N VAL A 81 -4.00 2.39 -5.01
CA VAL A 81 -3.25 2.61 -6.25
C VAL A 81 -1.78 2.27 -6.06
N GLU A 82 -1.15 2.75 -4.97
CA GLU A 82 0.23 2.40 -4.62
C GLU A 82 0.42 0.88 -4.48
N THR A 83 -0.54 0.20 -3.84
CA THR A 83 -0.49 -1.25 -3.65
C THR A 83 -0.49 -2.01 -5.00
N GLY A 84 -1.26 -1.53 -5.97
CA GLY A 84 -1.23 -2.07 -7.33
C GLY A 84 0.08 -1.80 -8.06
N LEU A 85 0.67 -0.60 -7.89
CA LEU A 85 2.00 -0.27 -8.43
C LEU A 85 3.09 -1.17 -7.82
N HIS A 86 3.04 -1.38 -6.51
CA HIS A 86 3.95 -2.29 -5.82
C HIS A 86 3.91 -3.70 -6.44
N LYS A 87 2.71 -4.26 -6.62
CA LYS A 87 2.57 -5.58 -7.24
C LYS A 87 3.08 -5.61 -8.68
N LEU A 88 2.80 -4.59 -9.49
CA LEU A 88 3.31 -4.49 -10.86
C LEU A 88 4.85 -4.49 -10.88
N HIS A 89 5.48 -3.73 -9.99
CA HIS A 89 6.94 -3.71 -9.81
C HIS A 89 7.48 -5.09 -9.42
N GLU A 90 6.90 -5.74 -8.41
CA GLU A 90 7.33 -7.05 -7.92
C GLU A 90 7.26 -8.16 -8.98
N ILE A 91 6.33 -8.05 -9.93
CA ILE A 91 6.22 -9.01 -11.05
C ILE A 91 7.02 -8.58 -12.29
N GLY A 92 7.80 -7.49 -12.20
CA GLY A 92 8.75 -7.05 -13.23
C GLY A 92 8.18 -6.12 -14.30
N PHE A 93 7.03 -5.46 -14.05
CA PHE A 93 6.51 -4.44 -14.97
C PHE A 93 7.26 -3.12 -14.78
N ASP A 94 7.71 -2.51 -15.87
CA ASP A 94 8.36 -1.20 -15.87
C ASP A 94 7.37 -0.08 -15.52
N LEU A 95 7.51 0.50 -14.31
CA LEU A 95 6.62 1.56 -13.82
C LEU A 95 6.68 2.85 -14.63
N HIS A 96 7.75 3.10 -15.40
CA HIS A 96 7.85 4.26 -16.30
C HIS A 96 6.83 4.21 -17.46
N LYS A 97 6.27 3.04 -17.75
CA LYS A 97 5.21 2.88 -18.75
C LYS A 97 3.83 3.32 -18.24
N ILE A 98 3.69 3.64 -16.94
CA ILE A 98 2.43 4.07 -16.34
C ILE A 98 2.25 5.58 -16.53
N ILE A 99 1.16 5.95 -17.19
CA ILE A 99 0.80 7.35 -17.48
C ILE A 99 -0.05 7.92 -16.35
N SER A 100 -1.02 7.14 -15.86
CA SER A 100 -1.91 7.55 -14.78
C SER A 100 -2.50 6.34 -14.06
N GLY A 101 -2.97 6.58 -12.83
CA GLY A 101 -3.66 5.58 -12.04
C GLY A 101 -4.77 6.18 -11.19
N SER A 102 -5.83 5.41 -11.00
CA SER A 102 -6.90 5.71 -10.05
C SER A 102 -7.38 4.42 -9.40
N GLY A 103 -8.11 4.54 -8.30
CA GLY A 103 -8.65 3.34 -7.63
C GLY A 103 -9.79 3.65 -6.69
N THR A 104 -10.49 2.61 -6.32
CA THR A 104 -11.52 2.63 -5.29
C THR A 104 -11.27 1.51 -4.29
N CYS A 105 -11.54 1.78 -3.03
CA CYS A 105 -11.39 0.79 -1.96
C CYS A 105 -12.48 1.03 -0.91
N PRO A 106 -13.16 0.00 -0.42
CA PRO A 106 -14.15 0.18 0.64
C PRO A 106 -13.45 0.62 1.93
N LEU A 107 -14.07 1.58 2.64
CA LEU A 107 -13.61 1.97 3.97
C LEU A 107 -14.14 0.95 5.01
N PRO A 108 -13.27 0.21 5.70
CA PRO A 108 -13.71 -0.78 6.66
C PRO A 108 -14.29 -0.13 7.93
N PRO A 109 -15.19 -0.81 8.64
CA PRO A 109 -15.63 -0.39 9.97
C PRO A 109 -14.44 -0.31 10.94
N ILE A 110 -14.41 0.72 11.80
CA ILE A 110 -13.36 0.88 12.80
C ILE A 110 -13.34 -0.35 13.72
N ALA A 111 -12.17 -0.95 13.87
CA ALA A 111 -11.97 -2.12 14.71
C ALA A 111 -11.77 -1.75 16.18
N LYS A 112 -11.92 -2.72 17.07
CA LYS A 112 -11.73 -2.54 18.52
C LYS A 112 -10.27 -2.47 18.97
N SER A 113 -9.33 -2.83 18.11
CA SER A 113 -7.88 -2.81 18.39
C SER A 113 -7.10 -2.62 17.12
N ASP A 114 -5.88 -2.08 17.24
CA ASP A 114 -5.00 -1.80 16.09
C ASP A 114 -4.71 -3.06 15.27
N ILE A 115 -4.45 -4.19 15.92
CA ILE A 115 -4.15 -5.44 15.23
C ILE A 115 -5.34 -5.95 14.39
N ARG A 116 -6.57 -5.75 14.84
CA ARG A 116 -7.78 -6.06 14.06
C ARG A 116 -8.03 -5.01 13.00
N ALA A 117 -7.66 -3.75 13.24
CA ALA A 117 -7.74 -2.70 12.24
C ALA A 117 -6.77 -2.97 11.09
N ILE A 118 -5.54 -3.40 11.38
CA ILE A 118 -4.58 -3.88 10.37
C ILE A 118 -5.21 -4.97 9.51
N GLY A 119 -5.88 -5.96 10.13
CA GLY A 119 -6.61 -7.00 9.39
C GLY A 119 -7.65 -6.40 8.44
N ARG A 120 -8.59 -5.61 8.95
CA ARG A 120 -9.70 -5.04 8.17
C ARG A 120 -9.24 -4.10 7.05
N THR A 121 -8.21 -3.30 7.29
CA THR A 121 -7.70 -2.35 6.28
C THR A 121 -6.98 -3.08 5.15
N ASN A 122 -6.23 -4.14 5.45
CA ASN A 122 -5.65 -4.99 4.42
C ASN A 122 -6.75 -5.73 3.65
N ASP A 123 -7.73 -6.33 4.32
CA ASP A 123 -8.86 -6.99 3.66
C ASP A 123 -9.62 -6.06 2.71
N ALA A 124 -9.77 -4.78 3.07
CA ALA A 124 -10.40 -3.80 2.21
C ALA A 124 -9.67 -3.68 0.86
N ILE A 125 -8.33 -3.72 0.84
CA ILE A 125 -7.51 -3.67 -0.38
C ILE A 125 -7.53 -5.03 -1.09
N LEU A 126 -7.18 -6.10 -0.37
CA LEU A 126 -6.96 -7.43 -0.94
C LEU A 126 -8.22 -8.06 -1.55
N TYR A 127 -9.38 -7.73 -0.98
CA TYR A 127 -10.66 -8.33 -1.38
C TYR A 127 -11.65 -7.32 -1.95
N GLY A 128 -11.41 -6.01 -1.80
CA GLY A 128 -12.31 -4.96 -2.26
C GLY A 128 -11.67 -3.84 -3.06
N GLY A 129 -10.34 -3.78 -3.10
CA GLY A 129 -9.61 -2.77 -3.85
C GLY A 129 -9.71 -2.98 -5.36
N GLN A 130 -10.05 -1.92 -6.09
CA GLN A 130 -10.10 -1.91 -7.55
C GLN A 130 -9.19 -0.79 -8.06
N VAL A 131 -8.33 -1.10 -9.02
CA VAL A 131 -7.39 -0.14 -9.59
C VAL A 131 -7.52 -0.06 -11.10
N TYR A 132 -7.31 1.14 -11.63
CA TYR A 132 -7.40 1.47 -13.05
C TYR A 132 -6.11 2.19 -13.44
N TYR A 133 -5.34 1.61 -14.34
CA TYR A 133 -4.13 2.23 -14.89
C TYR A 133 -4.28 2.54 -16.37
N THR A 134 -3.66 3.62 -16.79
CA THR A 134 -3.41 3.93 -18.19
C THR A 134 -1.92 3.76 -18.43
N VAL A 135 -1.55 2.95 -19.41
CA VAL A 135 -0.16 2.59 -19.70
C VAL A 135 0.19 2.76 -21.18
N ASP A 136 1.49 2.87 -21.47
CA ASP A 136 2.06 2.75 -22.81
C ASP A 136 3.00 1.53 -22.85
N ALA A 137 2.48 0.38 -23.28
CA ALA A 137 3.19 -0.90 -23.23
C ALA A 137 2.84 -1.78 -24.45
N GLU A 138 3.53 -2.90 -24.60
CA GLU A 138 3.15 -3.91 -25.58
C GLU A 138 1.99 -4.77 -25.03
N ASP A 139 1.05 -5.12 -25.91
CA ASP A 139 -0.12 -5.91 -25.52
C ASP A 139 0.27 -7.30 -24.99
N GLU A 140 1.29 -7.92 -25.59
CA GLU A 140 1.80 -9.24 -25.19
C GLU A 140 2.34 -9.23 -23.75
N GLU A 141 3.04 -8.15 -23.35
CA GLU A 141 3.52 -7.96 -21.99
C GLU A 141 2.34 -7.87 -21.00
N LEU A 142 1.31 -7.10 -21.37
CA LEU A 142 0.11 -6.94 -20.54
C LEU A 142 -0.69 -8.24 -20.45
N GLU A 143 -0.83 -9.00 -21.55
CA GLU A 143 -1.48 -10.32 -21.54
C GLU A 143 -0.79 -11.31 -20.60
N GLU A 144 0.53 -11.25 -20.50
CA GLU A 144 1.30 -12.11 -19.60
C GLU A 144 1.23 -11.68 -18.13
N LEU A 145 1.36 -10.38 -17.85
CA LEU A 145 1.56 -9.87 -16.49
C LEU A 145 0.25 -9.56 -15.76
N ILE A 146 -0.76 -8.98 -16.43
CA ILE A 146 -1.97 -8.54 -15.74
C ILE A 146 -2.71 -9.66 -15.01
N PRO A 147 -2.80 -10.90 -15.53
CA PRO A 147 -3.41 -12.00 -14.78
C PRO A 147 -2.71 -12.36 -13.46
N LYS A 148 -1.45 -11.95 -13.28
CA LYS A 148 -0.63 -12.22 -12.07
C LYS A 148 -0.79 -11.14 -10.99
N VAL A 149 -1.46 -10.02 -11.29
CA VAL A 149 -1.56 -8.88 -10.38
C VAL A 149 -2.52 -9.12 -9.23
N PRO A 150 -3.76 -9.61 -9.40
CA PRO A 150 -4.73 -9.66 -8.30
C PRO A 150 -4.21 -10.41 -7.06
N ALA A 151 -4.62 -9.96 -5.86
CA ALA A 151 -4.30 -10.62 -4.59
C ALA A 151 -4.64 -12.12 -4.60
N SER A 152 -5.66 -12.52 -5.37
CA SER A 152 -6.09 -13.92 -5.53
C SER A 152 -5.04 -14.85 -6.15
N THR A 153 -3.93 -14.32 -6.66
CA THR A 153 -2.82 -15.13 -7.19
C THR A 153 -1.83 -15.56 -6.10
N SER A 154 -1.92 -14.99 -4.89
CA SER A 154 -1.07 -15.36 -3.76
C SER A 154 -1.53 -16.66 -3.11
N SER A 155 -0.56 -17.43 -2.59
CA SER A 155 -0.81 -18.64 -1.79
C SER A 155 -1.50 -18.36 -0.47
N ASP A 156 -1.38 -17.16 0.07
CA ASP A 156 -1.97 -16.74 1.34
C ASP A 156 -3.38 -16.12 1.18
N TYR A 157 -3.93 -16.14 -0.05
CA TYR A 157 -5.26 -15.60 -0.34
C TYR A 157 -6.38 -16.56 0.11
N GLY A 158 -7.53 -16.01 0.52
CA GLY A 158 -8.78 -16.76 0.71
C GLY A 158 -9.34 -16.74 2.13
N ALA A 159 -8.60 -16.16 3.08
CA ALA A 159 -9.06 -15.96 4.46
C ALA A 159 -8.89 -14.49 4.88
N PRO A 160 -9.66 -13.99 5.88
CA PRO A 160 -9.41 -12.67 6.44
C PRO A 160 -7.95 -12.50 6.84
N PHE A 161 -7.36 -11.35 6.48
CA PHE A 161 -5.94 -11.06 6.72
C PHE A 161 -5.55 -11.20 8.20
N TYR A 162 -6.45 -10.86 9.13
CA TYR A 162 -6.20 -11.07 10.56
C TYR A 162 -5.87 -12.53 10.89
N ASP A 163 -6.55 -13.49 10.27
CA ASP A 163 -6.34 -14.91 10.52
C ASP A 163 -5.01 -15.39 9.91
N THR A 164 -4.69 -14.95 8.69
CA THR A 164 -3.40 -15.17 8.05
C THR A 164 -2.26 -14.58 8.89
N PHE A 165 -2.38 -13.32 9.29
CA PHE A 165 -1.39 -12.62 10.10
C PHE A 165 -1.16 -13.28 11.47
N LYS A 166 -2.24 -13.73 12.12
CA LYS A 166 -2.16 -14.52 13.34
C LYS A 166 -1.46 -15.87 13.12
N GLY A 167 -1.69 -16.51 11.99
CA GLY A 167 -1.02 -17.77 11.61
C GLY A 167 0.50 -17.63 11.48
N TYR A 168 0.99 -16.44 11.16
CA TYR A 168 2.40 -16.08 11.09
C TYR A 168 2.93 -15.36 12.35
N ASP A 169 2.28 -15.53 13.51
CA ASP A 169 2.67 -14.91 14.78
C ASP A 169 2.77 -13.38 14.72
N TYR A 170 1.95 -12.75 13.87
CA TYR A 170 1.93 -11.30 13.60
C TYR A 170 3.24 -10.77 13.00
N ASP A 171 3.93 -11.60 12.24
CA ASP A 171 5.15 -11.24 11.51
C ASP A 171 4.82 -11.00 10.02
N PHE A 172 4.80 -9.74 9.58
CA PHE A 172 4.53 -9.34 8.20
C PHE A 172 5.53 -9.93 7.20
N TYR A 173 6.78 -10.16 7.62
CA TYR A 173 7.83 -10.64 6.72
C TYR A 173 7.71 -12.12 6.36
N LYS A 174 6.82 -12.85 7.03
CA LYS A 174 6.52 -14.25 6.73
C LYS A 174 5.37 -14.42 5.73
N ILE A 175 4.56 -13.37 5.55
CA ILE A 175 3.44 -13.39 4.61
C ILE A 175 4.00 -13.29 3.19
N ASP A 176 3.39 -14.01 2.25
CA ASP A 176 3.73 -13.89 0.83
C ASP A 176 3.62 -12.41 0.39
N PRO A 177 4.72 -11.75 0.00
CA PRO A 177 4.70 -10.34 -0.40
C PRO A 177 3.77 -10.10 -1.59
N LEU A 178 3.54 -11.10 -2.42
CA LEU A 178 2.63 -11.02 -3.58
C LEU A 178 1.15 -11.00 -3.17
N LEU A 179 0.82 -11.25 -1.89
CA LEU A 179 -0.53 -11.06 -1.37
C LEU A 179 -0.93 -9.58 -1.41
N PHE A 180 0.00 -8.67 -1.10
CA PHE A 180 -0.28 -7.22 -1.01
C PHE A 180 -0.54 -6.61 -2.40
N SER A 181 -1.77 -6.80 -2.86
CA SER A 181 -2.24 -6.40 -4.18
C SER A 181 -3.75 -6.08 -4.13
N PRO A 182 -4.28 -5.27 -5.04
CA PRO A 182 -5.73 -5.07 -5.14
C PRO A 182 -6.47 -6.35 -5.54
N ALA A 183 -7.77 -6.39 -5.21
CA ALA A 183 -8.66 -7.48 -5.62
C ALA A 183 -8.82 -7.55 -7.14
N GLU A 184 -8.84 -6.40 -7.80
CA GLU A 184 -9.20 -6.27 -9.21
C GLU A 184 -8.40 -5.15 -9.88
N ILE A 185 -7.96 -5.41 -11.10
CA ILE A 185 -7.16 -4.47 -11.90
C ILE A 185 -7.72 -4.31 -13.31
N PHE A 186 -7.77 -3.07 -13.77
CA PHE A 186 -8.06 -2.68 -15.15
C PHE A 186 -6.88 -1.87 -15.70
N VAL A 187 -6.41 -2.24 -16.88
CA VAL A 187 -5.29 -1.56 -17.55
C VAL A 187 -5.70 -1.17 -18.96
N ASN A 188 -5.70 0.14 -19.23
CA ASN A 188 -5.97 0.70 -20.55
C ASN A 188 -4.65 0.99 -21.24
N ASN A 189 -4.37 0.32 -22.34
CA ASN A 189 -3.18 0.56 -23.13
C ASN A 189 -3.45 1.67 -24.18
N VAL A 190 -2.76 2.81 -24.07
CA VAL A 190 -2.92 3.92 -25.05
C VAL A 190 -2.35 3.57 -26.41
N LYS A 191 -1.39 2.64 -26.47
CA LYS A 191 -0.72 2.22 -27.70
C LYS A 191 -1.67 1.47 -28.65
N SER A 192 -2.49 0.57 -28.11
CA SER A 192 -3.39 -0.28 -28.87
C SER A 192 -4.87 0.11 -28.71
N GLY A 193 -5.23 0.86 -27.66
CA GLY A 193 -6.61 1.13 -27.27
C GLY A 193 -7.30 -0.06 -26.59
N ARG A 194 -6.58 -1.15 -26.29
CA ARG A 194 -7.14 -2.31 -25.58
C ARG A 194 -7.20 -2.09 -24.07
N THR A 195 -8.15 -2.75 -23.44
CA THR A 195 -8.27 -2.83 -21.98
C THR A 195 -8.04 -4.26 -21.54
N PHE A 196 -7.17 -4.42 -20.54
CA PHE A 196 -6.88 -5.69 -19.88
C PHE A 196 -7.50 -5.68 -18.50
N HIS A 197 -8.01 -6.83 -18.06
CA HIS A 197 -8.70 -6.96 -16.77
C HIS A 197 -8.35 -8.27 -16.12
N ALA A 198 -8.14 -8.24 -14.78
CA ALA A 198 -7.95 -9.44 -13.99
C ALA A 198 -8.47 -9.25 -12.55
N GLY A 199 -8.83 -10.36 -11.91
CA GLY A 199 -9.34 -10.38 -10.54
C GLY A 199 -10.82 -10.07 -10.43
N ALA A 200 -11.29 -10.03 -9.20
CA ALA A 200 -12.66 -9.65 -8.83
C ALA A 200 -12.76 -9.34 -7.33
N VAL A 201 -13.71 -8.46 -6.98
CA VAL A 201 -14.05 -8.19 -5.58
C VAL A 201 -14.60 -9.45 -4.90
N ASN A 202 -14.09 -9.80 -3.73
CA ASN A 202 -14.54 -10.93 -2.90
C ASN A 202 -15.40 -10.46 -1.73
N VAL A 203 -16.68 -10.30 -1.98
CA VAL A 203 -17.65 -9.78 -1.01
C VAL A 203 -17.80 -10.70 0.21
N ASP A 204 -17.61 -12.00 0.05
CA ASP A 204 -17.83 -12.95 1.14
C ASP A 204 -16.73 -12.83 2.19
N VAL A 205 -15.46 -12.71 1.79
CA VAL A 205 -14.36 -12.46 2.74
C VAL A 205 -14.47 -11.06 3.37
N LEU A 206 -14.86 -10.05 2.58
CA LEU A 206 -15.13 -8.70 3.14
C LEU A 206 -16.21 -8.72 4.23
N LYS A 207 -17.31 -9.45 4.02
CA LYS A 207 -18.35 -9.61 5.05
C LYS A 207 -17.82 -10.30 6.31
N GLN A 208 -17.02 -11.36 6.15
CA GLN A 208 -16.39 -12.05 7.30
C GLN A 208 -15.50 -11.10 8.09
N SER A 209 -14.66 -10.32 7.41
CA SER A 209 -13.74 -9.37 8.04
C SER A 209 -14.46 -8.19 8.71
N PHE A 210 -15.45 -7.60 8.03
CA PHE A 210 -16.05 -6.32 8.45
C PHE A 210 -17.17 -6.51 9.48
N LEU A 211 -17.86 -7.64 9.43
CA LEU A 211 -19.04 -7.91 10.25
C LEU A 211 -18.79 -8.98 11.33
N GLY A 212 -17.63 -9.64 11.29
CA GLY A 212 -17.20 -10.69 12.23
C GLY A 212 -16.58 -10.21 13.53
#